data_d4225b2853927cfb9a37e85b3912d017
#
_entry.id   d4225b2853927cfb9a37e85b3912d017
#
_cell.length_a   1.000
_cell.length_b   1.000
_cell.length_c   1.000
_cell.angle_alpha   90.00
_cell.angle_beta   90.00
_cell.angle_gamma   90.00
#
_symmetry.space_group_name_H-M   'P 1'
#
loop_
_entity.id
_entity.type
_entity.pdbx_description
1 polymer ?
#
loop_
_entity_poly.entity_id
_entity_poly.type
_entity_poly.pdbx_seq_one_letter_code
_entity_poly.pdbx_strand_id
1 'polypeptide(L)'
;MSSYQEYIKTEITFVNYVRDRKEAQVYIMLTQQETGSGGDEYTLTFIGHQNYAGMDDTLKCVSQQMDSEETIRRNIVRTMKMGLVRYVSKTPLARDLFIEYRPRTSPAEVVDKWNYWVFSIDTDSEYNAERSSKEIMLDGTFSANRVTPFWKISLAVSADYNNEEYKVDNSTISSYTRSREFEGLIVKSYGDHWSTGVYCSSRSSVFSNTKYSWNVAPAIEFNIFPYSESTRRELRILYRAGYTDIRYHEATIFDKIHDNLFDENISGTFEIKEKWGSISTTMEGSHYFHDFKKNRLRLHSNINLRIFEGFSLNLHGNVTRIHDQLSLPREDATEEEILLHKRELATQFDYYLSIGFRYTFGSIFSNVVNPRFGND
;
A
#
# COMPACT_ATOMS: atom_id res chain seq x y z
N MET A 1 -8.01 8.49 -8.77
CA MET A 1 -7.21 9.67 -9.24
C MET A 1 -7.93 10.57 -10.25
N SER A 2 -8.85 10.09 -11.08
CA SER A 2 -9.60 10.95 -12.04
C SER A 2 -10.43 12.03 -11.35
N SER A 3 -11.15 11.70 -10.28
CA SER A 3 -12.00 12.64 -9.54
C SER A 3 -11.23 13.81 -8.91
N TYR A 4 -10.01 13.59 -8.46
CA TYR A 4 -9.15 14.66 -7.92
C TYR A 4 -8.69 15.64 -9.00
N GLN A 5 -8.37 15.14 -10.20
CA GLN A 5 -7.95 16.02 -11.30
C GLN A 5 -9.07 16.95 -11.78
N GLU A 6 -10.28 16.46 -11.84
CA GLU A 6 -11.45 17.27 -12.20
C GLU A 6 -11.75 18.33 -11.13
N TYR A 7 -11.72 17.95 -9.87
CA TYR A 7 -11.89 18.89 -8.76
C TYR A 7 -10.81 19.99 -8.77
N ILE A 8 -9.52 19.63 -9.00
CA ILE A 8 -8.44 20.62 -9.12
C ILE A 8 -8.71 21.60 -10.24
N LYS A 9 -9.15 21.14 -11.42
CA LYS A 9 -9.46 22.01 -12.58
C LYS A 9 -10.63 22.94 -12.29
N THR A 10 -11.61 22.48 -11.55
CA THR A 10 -12.78 23.30 -11.15
C THR A 10 -12.40 24.38 -10.15
N GLU A 11 -11.51 24.07 -9.23
CA GLU A 11 -11.12 24.95 -8.13
C GLU A 11 -9.97 25.91 -8.47
N ILE A 12 -9.07 25.53 -9.38
CA ILE A 12 -7.93 26.36 -9.80
C ILE A 12 -8.16 26.80 -11.25
N THR A 13 -8.93 27.87 -11.42
CA THR A 13 -9.36 28.38 -12.73
C THR A 13 -8.44 29.44 -13.33
N PHE A 14 -7.46 29.92 -12.57
CA PHE A 14 -6.56 31.01 -12.99
C PHE A 14 -5.31 30.52 -13.74
N VAL A 15 -5.22 29.21 -14.04
CA VAL A 15 -4.14 28.62 -14.84
C VAL A 15 -4.71 27.83 -16.01
N ASN A 16 -3.92 27.69 -17.07
CA ASN A 16 -4.25 26.82 -18.18
C ASN A 16 -3.66 25.42 -17.93
N TYR A 17 -4.47 24.41 -18.13
CA TYR A 17 -4.04 23.01 -18.01
C TYR A 17 -3.62 22.50 -19.39
N VAL A 18 -2.47 21.84 -19.44
CA VAL A 18 -1.98 21.19 -20.64
C VAL A 18 -1.89 19.68 -20.39
N ARG A 19 -2.11 18.89 -21.43
CA ARG A 19 -2.06 17.43 -21.34
C ARG A 19 -0.62 16.93 -21.26
N ASP A 20 0.29 17.56 -22.01
CA ASP A 20 1.67 17.15 -22.04
C ASP A 20 2.52 18.01 -21.09
N ARG A 21 3.32 17.35 -20.26
CA ARG A 21 4.22 18.01 -19.30
C ARG A 21 5.30 18.87 -19.95
N LYS A 22 5.69 18.56 -21.21
CA LYS A 22 6.72 19.34 -21.94
C LYS A 22 6.21 20.71 -22.32
N GLU A 23 4.91 20.87 -22.48
CA GLU A 23 4.26 22.14 -22.77
C GLU A 23 3.92 22.91 -21.48
N ALA A 24 3.95 22.26 -20.33
CA ALA A 24 3.68 22.88 -19.05
C ALA A 24 4.82 23.82 -18.65
N GLN A 25 4.48 25.03 -18.24
CA GLN A 25 5.43 25.96 -17.63
C GLN A 25 5.75 25.58 -16.18
N VAL A 26 4.80 24.93 -15.48
CA VAL A 26 4.97 24.40 -14.15
C VAL A 26 4.41 22.97 -14.11
N TYR A 27 5.21 22.02 -13.70
CA TYR A 27 4.78 20.66 -13.45
C TYR A 27 4.63 20.45 -11.93
N ILE A 28 3.47 19.97 -11.49
CA ILE A 28 3.21 19.67 -10.08
C ILE A 28 3.18 18.16 -9.92
N MET A 29 4.09 17.64 -9.10
CA MET A 29 4.13 16.24 -8.72
C MET A 29 3.55 16.12 -7.31
N LEU A 30 2.50 15.31 -7.15
CA LEU A 30 1.90 14.97 -5.88
C LEU A 30 2.36 13.57 -5.46
N THR A 31 2.99 13.47 -4.30
CA THR A 31 3.30 12.20 -3.65
C THR A 31 2.61 12.13 -2.29
N GLN A 32 2.32 10.92 -1.84
CA GLN A 32 1.58 10.64 -0.61
C GLN A 32 2.36 9.62 0.22
N GLN A 33 2.37 9.82 1.54
CA GLN A 33 2.96 8.90 2.49
C GLN A 33 2.08 8.86 3.73
N GLU A 34 1.77 7.66 4.20
CA GLU A 34 0.99 7.45 5.41
C GLU A 34 1.72 8.00 6.64
N THR A 35 0.98 8.70 7.49
CA THR A 35 1.49 9.19 8.78
C THR A 35 1.26 8.17 9.88
N GLY A 36 2.03 8.26 10.96
CA GLY A 36 1.84 7.39 12.12
C GLY A 36 0.48 7.52 12.83
N SER A 37 -0.32 8.53 12.47
CA SER A 37 -1.67 8.74 12.97
C SER A 37 -2.76 8.18 12.05
N GLY A 38 -2.39 7.41 11.01
CA GLY A 38 -3.32 6.81 10.05
C GLY A 38 -3.90 7.79 9.02
N GLY A 39 -3.43 9.04 9.00
CA GLY A 39 -3.69 9.99 7.91
C GLY A 39 -2.54 9.99 6.90
N ASP A 40 -2.51 10.97 6.00
CA ASP A 40 -1.53 11.07 4.93
C ASP A 40 -0.80 12.41 4.92
N GLU A 41 0.50 12.38 4.69
CA GLU A 41 1.28 13.54 4.28
C GLU A 41 1.31 13.61 2.75
N TYR A 42 0.79 14.67 2.19
CA TYR A 42 0.84 14.98 0.77
C TYR A 42 1.97 15.95 0.51
N THR A 43 2.93 15.53 -0.32
CA THR A 43 4.05 16.39 -0.77
C THR A 43 3.79 16.84 -2.20
N LEU A 44 3.68 18.16 -2.40
CA LEU A 44 3.50 18.81 -3.69
C LEU A 44 4.82 19.42 -4.12
N THR A 45 5.45 18.81 -5.12
CA THR A 45 6.70 19.34 -5.72
C THR A 45 6.36 20.10 -6.98
N PHE A 46 6.62 21.41 -6.96
CA PHE A 46 6.46 22.32 -8.09
C PHE A 46 7.76 22.38 -8.85
N ILE A 47 7.75 22.10 -10.14
CA ILE A 47 8.95 22.07 -10.97
C ILE A 47 8.75 23.05 -12.14
N GLY A 48 9.55 24.09 -12.14
CA GLY A 48 9.52 25.12 -13.17
C GLY A 48 10.14 24.65 -14.47
N HIS A 49 9.47 24.95 -15.60
CA HIS A 49 9.96 24.72 -16.94
C HIS A 49 9.97 26.03 -17.74
N GLN A 50 10.64 26.03 -18.87
CA GLN A 50 10.69 27.18 -19.79
C GLN A 50 11.08 28.48 -19.06
N ASN A 51 10.17 29.45 -18.98
CA ASN A 51 10.39 30.75 -18.34
C ASN A 51 10.56 30.64 -16.80
N TYR A 52 10.21 29.50 -16.21
CA TYR A 52 10.32 29.24 -14.79
C TYR A 52 11.36 28.17 -14.45
N ALA A 53 12.26 27.84 -15.40
CA ALA A 53 13.32 26.87 -15.17
C ALA A 53 14.17 27.26 -13.93
N GLY A 54 14.38 26.30 -13.01
CA GLY A 54 15.10 26.51 -11.76
C GLY A 54 14.28 27.18 -10.63
N MET A 55 12.99 27.45 -10.86
CA MET A 55 12.08 27.92 -9.82
C MET A 55 11.31 26.75 -9.21
N ASP A 56 12.03 25.80 -8.64
CA ASP A 56 11.41 24.66 -7.99
C ASP A 56 11.00 24.99 -6.54
N ASP A 57 9.95 24.34 -6.05
CA ASP A 57 9.46 24.50 -4.68
C ASP A 57 8.77 23.22 -4.21
N THR A 58 8.67 23.03 -2.90
CA THR A 58 7.98 21.88 -2.32
C THR A 58 7.15 22.34 -1.12
N LEU A 59 5.86 22.03 -1.18
CA LEU A 59 4.93 22.27 -0.07
C LEU A 59 4.33 20.96 0.40
N LYS A 60 3.99 20.90 1.68
CA LYS A 60 3.37 19.72 2.29
C LYS A 60 2.05 20.10 2.95
N CYS A 61 1.10 19.17 2.93
CA CYS A 61 -0.09 19.22 3.78
C CYS A 61 -0.38 17.81 4.33
N VAL A 62 -0.97 17.78 5.51
CA VAL A 62 -1.28 16.53 6.22
C VAL A 62 -2.78 16.42 6.37
N SER A 63 -3.33 15.23 6.12
CA SER A 63 -4.68 14.84 6.48
C SER A 63 -4.69 14.06 7.80
N GLN A 64 -5.80 14.13 8.50
CA GLN A 64 -6.08 13.25 9.63
C GLN A 64 -6.81 11.99 9.14
N GLN A 65 -6.72 10.89 9.89
CA GLN A 65 -7.42 9.64 9.56
C GLN A 65 -8.95 9.82 9.41
N MET A 66 -9.52 10.74 10.19
CA MET A 66 -10.95 11.03 10.19
C MET A 66 -11.37 12.11 9.19
N ASP A 67 -10.42 12.67 8.42
CA ASP A 67 -10.77 13.71 7.44
C ASP A 67 -11.58 13.10 6.29
N SER A 68 -12.67 13.77 5.95
CA SER A 68 -13.44 13.40 4.76
C SER A 68 -12.63 13.67 3.48
N GLU A 69 -12.92 12.93 2.40
CA GLU A 69 -12.32 13.19 1.08
C GLU A 69 -12.44 14.65 0.65
N GLU A 70 -13.56 15.31 0.97
CA GLU A 70 -13.76 16.74 0.72
C GLU A 70 -12.75 17.60 1.46
N THR A 71 -12.47 17.30 2.71
CA THR A 71 -11.47 18.02 3.51
C THR A 71 -10.08 17.82 2.95
N ILE A 72 -9.74 16.57 2.59
CA ILE A 72 -8.43 16.20 2.02
C ILE A 72 -8.21 16.93 0.69
N ARG A 73 -9.13 16.80 -0.27
CA ARG A 73 -8.99 17.43 -1.60
C ARG A 73 -8.94 18.95 -1.51
N ARG A 74 -9.72 19.57 -0.59
CA ARG A 74 -9.68 21.01 -0.35
C ARG A 74 -8.33 21.47 0.20
N ASN A 75 -7.72 20.71 1.12
CA ASN A 75 -6.40 21.01 1.68
C ASN A 75 -5.30 20.90 0.60
N ILE A 76 -5.37 19.88 -0.25
CA ILE A 76 -4.45 19.70 -1.39
C ILE A 76 -4.57 20.89 -2.35
N VAL A 77 -5.79 21.26 -2.76
CA VAL A 77 -6.03 22.39 -3.66
C VAL A 77 -5.56 23.70 -3.05
N ARG A 78 -5.82 23.94 -1.76
CA ARG A 78 -5.32 25.12 -1.05
C ARG A 78 -3.80 25.20 -1.09
N THR A 79 -3.10 24.10 -0.80
CA THR A 79 -1.64 24.03 -0.84
C THR A 79 -1.13 24.22 -2.25
N MET A 80 -1.82 23.68 -3.26
CA MET A 80 -1.50 23.87 -4.67
C MET A 80 -1.66 25.32 -5.10
N LYS A 81 -2.75 25.99 -4.71
CA LYS A 81 -2.96 27.43 -4.95
C LYS A 81 -1.82 28.24 -4.35
N MET A 82 -1.40 27.95 -3.11
CA MET A 82 -0.29 28.65 -2.46
C MET A 82 1.04 28.51 -3.22
N GLY A 83 1.40 27.30 -3.65
CA GLY A 83 2.62 27.08 -4.44
C GLY A 83 2.59 27.76 -5.80
N LEU A 84 1.42 27.82 -6.43
CA LEU A 84 1.23 28.49 -7.74
C LEU A 84 1.38 30.01 -7.65
N VAL A 85 1.09 30.65 -6.52
CA VAL A 85 1.23 32.11 -6.36
C VAL A 85 2.63 32.58 -6.77
N ARG A 86 3.67 31.85 -6.45
CA ARG A 86 5.07 32.17 -6.80
C ARG A 86 5.29 32.34 -8.32
N TYR A 87 4.56 31.59 -9.13
CA TYR A 87 4.65 31.63 -10.58
C TYR A 87 3.70 32.69 -11.16
N VAL A 88 2.46 32.69 -10.71
CA VAL A 88 1.41 33.60 -11.18
C VAL A 88 1.74 35.05 -10.85
N SER A 89 2.42 35.31 -9.73
CA SER A 89 2.89 36.66 -9.36
C SER A 89 3.84 37.30 -10.37
N LYS A 90 4.43 36.52 -11.29
CA LYS A 90 5.29 37.00 -12.38
C LYS A 90 4.54 37.19 -13.71
N THR A 91 3.23 37.00 -13.70
CA THR A 91 2.38 37.19 -14.89
C THR A 91 1.50 38.45 -14.74
N PRO A 92 0.84 38.94 -15.79
CA PRO A 92 -0.14 40.01 -15.68
C PRO A 92 -1.28 39.72 -14.71
N LEU A 93 -1.64 38.45 -14.49
CA LEU A 93 -2.65 37.99 -13.54
C LEU A 93 -2.31 38.35 -12.07
N ALA A 94 -1.09 38.70 -11.76
CA ALA A 94 -0.68 39.17 -10.43
C ALA A 94 -1.56 40.29 -9.88
N ARG A 95 -2.09 41.14 -10.80
CA ARG A 95 -2.91 42.33 -10.47
C ARG A 95 -4.31 41.91 -9.97
N ASP A 96 -4.76 40.70 -10.36
CA ASP A 96 -6.09 40.16 -10.07
C ASP A 96 -6.07 39.17 -8.90
N LEU A 97 -4.86 38.88 -8.36
CA LEU A 97 -4.70 38.02 -7.20
C LEU A 97 -4.93 38.80 -5.90
N PHE A 98 -5.86 38.31 -5.11
CA PHE A 98 -6.11 38.82 -3.77
C PHE A 98 -5.81 37.73 -2.73
N ILE A 99 -4.93 38.01 -1.77
CA ILE A 99 -4.54 37.10 -0.68
C ILE A 99 -5.11 37.66 0.62
N GLU A 100 -6.07 36.97 1.22
CA GLU A 100 -6.68 37.32 2.49
C GLU A 100 -6.13 36.41 3.59
N TYR A 101 -5.62 37.01 4.66
CA TYR A 101 -5.25 36.32 5.90
C TYR A 101 -6.35 36.45 6.93
N ARG A 102 -6.92 35.32 7.33
CA ARG A 102 -7.88 35.24 8.45
C ARG A 102 -7.15 34.61 9.64
N PRO A 103 -6.82 35.40 10.67
CA PRO A 103 -6.19 34.85 11.87
C PRO A 103 -7.14 33.84 12.51
N ARG A 104 -6.68 32.62 12.68
CA ARG A 104 -7.31 31.67 13.61
C ARG A 104 -6.73 31.97 14.98
N THR A 105 -7.57 31.98 16.03
CA THR A 105 -7.09 31.94 17.42
C THR A 105 -6.00 30.88 17.52
N SER A 106 -4.85 31.25 18.10
CA SER A 106 -3.75 30.32 18.34
C SER A 106 -4.30 29.01 18.88
N PRO A 107 -3.91 27.86 18.31
CA PRO A 107 -4.21 26.59 18.96
C PRO A 107 -3.59 26.70 20.37
N ALA A 108 -4.39 26.51 21.42
CA ALA A 108 -3.84 26.17 22.72
C ALA A 108 -2.85 25.03 22.53
N GLU A 109 -1.72 25.03 23.24
CA GLU A 109 -0.77 23.90 23.17
C GLU A 109 -1.57 22.61 23.31
N VAL A 110 -1.68 21.88 22.20
CA VAL A 110 -2.40 20.61 22.17
C VAL A 110 -1.50 19.59 22.83
N VAL A 111 -1.76 19.33 24.11
CA VAL A 111 -1.10 18.24 24.82
C VAL A 111 -1.63 16.93 24.25
N ASP A 112 -0.79 16.18 23.55
CA ASP A 112 -1.12 14.84 23.08
C ASP A 112 -1.24 13.88 24.28
N LYS A 113 -2.47 13.62 24.71
CA LYS A 113 -2.78 12.71 25.83
C LYS A 113 -2.49 11.26 25.51
N TRP A 114 -2.37 10.89 24.24
CA TRP A 114 -2.19 9.54 23.77
C TRP A 114 -0.72 9.20 23.51
N ASN A 115 0.20 10.16 23.66
CA ASN A 115 1.63 9.97 23.46
C ASN A 115 1.96 9.26 22.13
N TYR A 116 1.39 9.80 21.03
CA TYR A 116 1.50 9.30 19.65
C TYR A 116 0.85 7.93 19.39
N TRP A 117 0.08 7.37 20.32
CA TRP A 117 -0.70 6.16 20.06
C TRP A 117 -1.96 6.49 19.28
N VAL A 118 -2.20 5.65 18.24
CA VAL A 118 -3.43 5.67 17.45
C VAL A 118 -3.99 4.25 17.45
N PHE A 119 -5.29 4.14 17.73
CA PHE A 119 -6.00 2.87 17.77
C PHE A 119 -7.09 2.88 16.70
N SER A 120 -7.25 1.77 15.97
CA SER A 120 -8.39 1.59 15.08
C SER A 120 -9.08 0.25 15.31
N ILE A 121 -10.36 0.22 15.00
CA ILE A 121 -11.17 -0.99 14.91
C ILE A 121 -11.87 -0.94 13.57
N ASP A 122 -11.52 -1.89 12.72
CA ASP A 122 -12.04 -2.00 11.37
C ASP A 122 -12.85 -3.29 11.29
N THR A 123 -14.06 -3.24 10.77
CA THR A 123 -14.92 -4.40 10.58
C THR A 123 -15.56 -4.34 9.22
N ASP A 124 -15.55 -5.45 8.50
CA ASP A 124 -16.26 -5.62 7.25
C ASP A 124 -17.15 -6.85 7.31
N SER A 125 -18.29 -6.78 6.63
CA SER A 125 -19.21 -7.89 6.50
C SER A 125 -19.83 -7.90 5.12
N GLU A 126 -19.67 -9.01 4.41
CA GLU A 126 -20.21 -9.19 3.07
C GLU A 126 -21.16 -10.39 3.07
N TYR A 127 -22.31 -10.20 2.42
CA TYR A 127 -23.29 -11.25 2.23
C TYR A 127 -23.71 -11.32 0.77
N ASN A 128 -23.31 -12.42 0.11
CA ASN A 128 -23.67 -12.72 -1.26
C ASN A 128 -24.65 -13.87 -1.29
N ALA A 129 -25.75 -13.75 -2.01
CA ALA A 129 -26.73 -14.82 -2.15
C ALA A 129 -27.29 -14.90 -3.56
N GLU A 130 -27.26 -16.10 -4.09
CA GLU A 130 -27.90 -16.49 -5.33
C GLU A 130 -28.82 -17.71 -5.10
N ARG A 131 -29.50 -18.18 -6.15
CA ARG A 131 -30.36 -19.35 -6.04
C ARG A 131 -29.61 -20.62 -5.61
N SER A 132 -28.38 -20.76 -6.07
CA SER A 132 -27.54 -21.96 -5.90
C SER A 132 -26.40 -21.77 -4.91
N SER A 133 -26.12 -20.54 -4.47
CA SER A 133 -25.02 -20.25 -3.58
C SER A 133 -25.38 -19.20 -2.51
N LYS A 134 -24.71 -19.31 -1.37
CA LYS A 134 -24.72 -18.28 -0.33
C LYS A 134 -23.32 -18.17 0.24
N GLU A 135 -22.88 -16.96 0.49
CA GLU A 135 -21.60 -16.67 1.09
C GLU A 135 -21.75 -15.59 2.17
N ILE A 136 -21.08 -15.79 3.28
CA ILE A 136 -20.99 -14.84 4.39
C ILE A 136 -19.52 -14.67 4.71
N MET A 137 -18.99 -13.46 4.53
CA MET A 137 -17.65 -13.08 4.98
C MET A 137 -17.77 -12.09 6.13
N LEU A 138 -16.98 -12.31 7.17
CA LEU A 138 -16.89 -11.45 8.34
C LEU A 138 -15.41 -11.24 8.67
N ASP A 139 -14.97 -9.98 8.64
CA ASP A 139 -13.60 -9.59 8.91
C ASP A 139 -13.58 -8.55 10.04
N GLY A 140 -12.61 -8.65 10.92
CA GLY A 140 -12.41 -7.69 11.98
C GLY A 140 -10.95 -7.53 12.31
N THR A 141 -10.48 -6.27 12.40
CA THR A 141 -9.12 -5.93 12.77
C THR A 141 -9.12 -4.86 13.86
N PHE A 142 -8.36 -5.09 14.90
CA PHE A 142 -7.98 -4.07 15.88
C PHE A 142 -6.50 -3.75 15.68
N SER A 143 -6.16 -2.48 15.55
CA SER A 143 -4.77 -2.04 15.45
C SER A 143 -4.41 -0.99 16.49
N ALA A 144 -3.12 -0.97 16.86
CA ALA A 144 -2.52 0.02 17.74
C ALA A 144 -1.15 0.42 17.17
N ASN A 145 -1.03 1.68 16.75
CA ASN A 145 0.16 2.21 16.10
C ASN A 145 0.75 3.36 16.91
N ARG A 146 2.06 3.41 17.02
CA ARG A 146 2.80 4.52 17.59
C ARG A 146 4.01 4.84 16.73
N VAL A 147 4.05 6.02 16.15
CA VAL A 147 5.16 6.47 15.30
C VAL A 147 5.73 7.76 15.83
N THR A 148 7.03 7.76 16.07
CA THR A 148 7.82 8.92 16.45
C THR A 148 9.06 8.98 15.55
N PRO A 149 9.86 10.05 15.54
CA PRO A 149 11.09 10.10 14.74
C PRO A 149 12.09 8.96 15.04
N PHE A 150 12.03 8.36 16.22
CA PHE A 150 12.98 7.33 16.66
C PHE A 150 12.38 5.93 16.77
N TRP A 151 11.05 5.83 16.92
CA TRP A 151 10.38 4.57 17.17
C TRP A 151 9.14 4.41 16.29
N LYS A 152 8.99 3.24 15.71
CA LYS A 152 7.74 2.77 15.11
C LYS A 152 7.32 1.49 15.82
N ILE A 153 6.10 1.49 16.36
CA ILE A 153 5.46 0.32 16.97
C ILE A 153 4.14 0.13 16.24
N SER A 154 3.91 -1.07 15.72
CA SER A 154 2.67 -1.45 15.06
C SER A 154 2.21 -2.78 15.62
N LEU A 155 0.99 -2.84 16.09
CA LEU A 155 0.35 -4.05 16.62
C LEU A 155 -1.00 -4.21 15.94
N ALA A 156 -1.32 -5.41 15.46
CA ALA A 156 -2.61 -5.72 14.87
C ALA A 156 -3.09 -7.10 15.33
N VAL A 157 -4.39 -7.21 15.54
CA VAL A 157 -5.10 -8.51 15.75
C VAL A 157 -6.22 -8.55 14.73
N SER A 158 -6.22 -9.57 13.89
CA SER A 158 -7.29 -9.81 12.91
C SER A 158 -7.97 -11.15 13.12
N ALA A 159 -9.21 -11.23 12.69
CA ALA A 159 -9.99 -12.44 12.66
C ALA A 159 -10.90 -12.44 11.43
N ASP A 160 -10.81 -13.49 10.64
CA ASP A 160 -11.53 -13.66 9.40
C ASP A 160 -12.37 -14.93 9.47
N TYR A 161 -13.58 -14.85 8.98
CA TYR A 161 -14.51 -15.97 8.86
C TYR A 161 -15.22 -15.90 7.52
N ASN A 162 -15.10 -16.96 6.72
CA ASN A 162 -15.86 -17.14 5.48
C ASN A 162 -16.65 -18.45 5.55
N ASN A 163 -17.94 -18.39 5.24
CA ASN A 163 -18.82 -19.54 5.11
C ASN A 163 -19.52 -19.51 3.77
N GLU A 164 -19.30 -20.54 2.97
CA GLU A 164 -19.91 -20.73 1.66
C GLU A 164 -20.82 -21.95 1.66
N GLU A 165 -22.01 -21.81 1.10
CA GLU A 165 -22.98 -22.88 0.90
C GLU A 165 -23.36 -22.98 -0.58
N TYR A 166 -23.22 -24.17 -1.17
CA TYR A 166 -23.62 -24.44 -2.54
C TYR A 166 -24.71 -25.52 -2.55
N LYS A 167 -25.76 -25.29 -3.33
CA LYS A 167 -26.82 -26.24 -3.60
C LYS A 167 -26.56 -26.93 -4.93
N VAL A 168 -26.28 -28.22 -4.87
CA VAL A 168 -26.07 -29.06 -6.05
C VAL A 168 -27.14 -30.15 -6.02
N ASP A 169 -28.09 -30.08 -6.95
CA ASP A 169 -29.26 -30.97 -7.01
C ASP A 169 -30.07 -30.96 -5.69
N ASN A 170 -30.05 -32.05 -4.95
CA ASN A 170 -30.73 -32.22 -3.67
C ASN A 170 -29.80 -32.16 -2.46
N SER A 171 -28.52 -31.88 -2.68
CA SER A 171 -27.50 -31.78 -1.62
C SER A 171 -27.07 -30.32 -1.41
N THR A 172 -26.71 -29.99 -0.16
CA THR A 172 -26.05 -28.72 0.18
C THR A 172 -24.63 -29.04 0.59
N ILE A 173 -23.69 -28.45 -0.09
CA ILE A 173 -22.28 -28.49 0.22
C ILE A 173 -21.94 -27.21 0.97
N SER A 174 -21.39 -27.31 2.17
CA SER A 174 -20.95 -26.15 2.94
C SER A 174 -19.45 -26.19 3.19
N SER A 175 -18.84 -25.02 3.10
CA SER A 175 -17.43 -24.81 3.36
C SER A 175 -17.27 -23.66 4.31
N TYR A 176 -16.39 -23.79 5.29
CA TYR A 176 -15.99 -22.64 6.08
C TYR A 176 -14.48 -22.57 6.20
N THR A 177 -13.95 -21.36 6.14
CA THR A 177 -12.57 -21.03 6.49
C THR A 177 -12.56 -20.05 7.64
N ARG A 178 -11.53 -20.16 8.46
CA ARG A 178 -11.35 -19.30 9.62
C ARG A 178 -9.87 -19.05 9.82
N SER A 179 -9.50 -17.77 9.98
CA SER A 179 -8.17 -17.40 10.42
C SER A 179 -8.20 -16.43 11.60
N ARG A 180 -7.12 -16.39 12.34
CA ARG A 180 -6.84 -15.44 13.40
C ARG A 180 -5.37 -15.13 13.36
N GLU A 181 -5.04 -13.86 13.40
CA GLU A 181 -3.66 -13.43 13.30
C GLU A 181 -3.37 -12.31 14.30
N PHE A 182 -2.20 -12.36 14.88
CA PHE A 182 -1.60 -11.26 15.60
C PHE A 182 -0.30 -10.91 14.92
N GLU A 183 -0.10 -9.64 14.63
CA GLU A 183 1.14 -9.09 14.08
C GLU A 183 1.67 -7.98 14.98
N GLY A 184 2.96 -8.00 15.23
CA GLY A 184 3.66 -7.00 15.99
C GLY A 184 4.98 -6.63 15.33
N LEU A 185 5.25 -5.34 15.26
CA LEU A 185 6.51 -4.77 14.75
C LEU A 185 6.96 -3.67 15.67
N ILE A 186 8.21 -3.75 16.11
CA ILE A 186 8.89 -2.70 16.85
C ILE A 186 10.16 -2.34 16.10
N VAL A 187 10.30 -1.07 15.70
CA VAL A 187 11.46 -0.56 14.98
C VAL A 187 12.07 0.60 15.74
N LYS A 188 13.39 0.63 15.79
CA LYS A 188 14.21 1.74 16.26
C LYS A 188 15.05 2.29 15.13
N SER A 189 14.92 3.59 14.85
CA SER A 189 15.70 4.30 13.84
C SER A 189 17.04 4.79 14.40
N TYR A 190 18.09 4.68 13.59
CA TYR A 190 19.45 5.16 13.90
C TYR A 190 19.92 6.11 12.79
N GLY A 191 19.40 7.34 12.80
CA GLY A 191 19.67 8.34 11.76
C GLY A 191 18.93 8.07 10.46
N ASP A 192 19.51 8.53 9.35
CA ASP A 192 18.82 8.64 8.06
C ASP A 192 18.84 7.35 7.21
N HIS A 193 19.63 6.34 7.60
CA HIS A 193 19.89 5.17 6.75
C HIS A 193 19.67 3.83 7.44
N TRP A 194 19.80 3.76 8.78
CA TRP A 194 19.76 2.49 9.50
C TRP A 194 18.56 2.40 10.43
N SER A 195 17.97 1.22 10.48
CA SER A 195 17.04 0.86 11.54
C SER A 195 17.20 -0.62 11.93
N THR A 196 16.80 -0.93 13.16
CA THR A 196 16.67 -2.30 13.64
C THR A 196 15.27 -2.51 14.16
N GLY A 197 14.79 -3.75 14.08
CA GLY A 197 13.46 -4.06 14.54
C GLY A 197 13.29 -5.50 14.96
N VAL A 198 12.11 -5.79 15.47
CA VAL A 198 11.67 -7.15 15.79
C VAL A 198 10.26 -7.30 15.26
N TYR A 199 10.06 -8.32 14.44
CA TYR A 199 8.74 -8.83 14.06
C TYR A 199 8.32 -9.90 15.03
N CYS A 200 7.06 -9.91 15.41
CA CYS A 200 6.43 -11.01 16.12
C CYS A 200 5.06 -11.28 15.51
N SER A 201 4.72 -12.54 15.31
CA SER A 201 3.40 -12.91 14.82
C SER A 201 2.91 -14.18 15.47
N SER A 202 1.59 -14.34 15.49
CA SER A 202 0.93 -15.59 15.86
C SER A 202 -0.24 -15.79 14.92
N ARG A 203 -0.40 -17.00 14.41
CA ARG A 203 -1.44 -17.34 13.43
C ARG A 203 -2.10 -18.65 13.72
N SER A 204 -3.41 -18.70 13.43
CA SER A 204 -4.19 -19.92 13.31
C SER A 204 -5.03 -19.84 12.04
N SER A 205 -4.98 -20.84 11.16
CA SER A 205 -5.70 -20.85 9.89
C SER A 205 -6.06 -22.28 9.48
N VAL A 206 -7.32 -22.51 9.23
CA VAL A 206 -7.80 -23.80 8.71
C VAL A 206 -7.27 -24.03 7.29
N PHE A 207 -7.33 -22.99 6.45
CA PHE A 207 -6.87 -23.06 5.06
C PHE A 207 -5.41 -23.51 4.93
N SER A 208 -4.50 -22.95 5.73
CA SER A 208 -3.06 -23.27 5.70
C SER A 208 -2.66 -24.40 6.66
N ASN A 209 -3.60 -25.25 7.10
CA ASN A 209 -3.34 -26.36 8.03
C ASN A 209 -2.63 -25.94 9.33
N THR A 210 -2.74 -24.67 9.73
CA THR A 210 -2.05 -24.13 10.89
C THR A 210 -3.01 -24.06 12.09
N LYS A 211 -2.87 -24.97 13.05
CA LYS A 211 -3.65 -24.95 14.28
C LYS A 211 -3.26 -23.77 15.16
N TYR A 212 -1.95 -23.55 15.30
CA TYR A 212 -1.35 -22.45 16.01
C TYR A 212 0.10 -22.32 15.61
N SER A 213 0.55 -21.11 15.33
CA SER A 213 1.96 -20.79 15.16
C SER A 213 2.31 -19.48 15.85
N TRP A 214 3.56 -19.33 16.23
CA TRP A 214 4.13 -18.04 16.60
C TRP A 214 5.53 -17.91 16.01
N ASN A 215 5.88 -16.70 15.65
CA ASN A 215 7.15 -16.35 15.05
C ASN A 215 7.74 -15.12 15.74
N VAL A 216 9.05 -15.09 15.91
CA VAL A 216 9.81 -13.91 16.32
C VAL A 216 11.02 -13.79 15.40
N ALA A 217 11.19 -12.61 14.80
CA ALA A 217 12.26 -12.36 13.84
C ALA A 217 12.90 -10.98 14.08
N PRO A 218 14.08 -10.91 14.72
CA PRO A 218 14.90 -9.71 14.68
C PRO A 218 15.28 -9.35 13.25
N ALA A 219 15.42 -8.05 13.00
CA ALA A 219 15.64 -7.50 11.68
C ALA A 219 16.59 -6.29 11.71
N ILE A 220 17.30 -6.10 10.62
CA ILE A 220 18.10 -4.91 10.35
C ILE A 220 17.79 -4.40 8.94
N GLU A 221 17.66 -3.09 8.84
CA GLU A 221 17.35 -2.40 7.60
C GLU A 221 18.40 -1.34 7.29
N PHE A 222 18.74 -1.25 6.02
CA PHE A 222 19.59 -0.19 5.49
C PHE A 222 18.93 0.44 4.27
N ASN A 223 18.74 1.75 4.31
CA ASN A 223 18.27 2.52 3.17
C ASN A 223 19.42 3.31 2.55
N ILE A 224 19.68 3.10 1.25
CA ILE A 224 20.78 3.78 0.53
C ILE A 224 20.48 5.27 0.40
N PHE A 225 19.22 5.65 0.18
CA PHE A 225 18.77 7.03 0.22
C PHE A 225 18.32 7.41 1.62
N PRO A 226 18.49 8.66 2.06
CA PRO A 226 17.98 9.12 3.35
C PRO A 226 16.46 8.91 3.46
N TYR A 227 15.98 8.56 4.65
CA TYR A 227 14.52 8.40 4.89
C TYR A 227 13.69 9.65 4.54
N SER A 228 14.29 10.83 4.62
CA SER A 228 13.66 12.09 4.21
C SER A 228 13.29 12.13 2.72
N GLU A 229 13.90 11.30 1.88
CA GLU A 229 13.64 11.20 0.46
C GLU A 229 12.69 10.05 0.07
N SER A 230 12.24 9.24 1.03
CA SER A 230 11.45 8.03 0.80
C SER A 230 10.14 8.25 0.04
N THR A 231 9.58 9.46 0.09
CA THR A 231 8.39 9.83 -0.72
C THR A 231 8.67 9.87 -2.21
N ARG A 232 9.94 10.07 -2.61
CA ARG A 232 10.36 10.22 -4.00
C ARG A 232 11.26 9.09 -4.48
N ARG A 233 12.21 8.66 -3.65
CA ARG A 233 13.12 7.56 -3.98
C ARG A 233 13.51 6.78 -2.74
N GLU A 234 13.54 5.47 -2.87
CA GLU A 234 13.94 4.53 -1.85
C GLU A 234 14.75 3.39 -2.49
N LEU A 235 15.82 2.99 -1.85
CA LEU A 235 16.51 1.73 -2.12
C LEU A 235 16.88 1.11 -0.78
N ARG A 236 16.02 0.21 -0.33
CA ARG A 236 16.04 -0.40 0.99
C ARG A 236 16.44 -1.85 0.90
N ILE A 237 17.33 -2.27 1.78
CA ILE A 237 17.70 -3.65 2.01
C ILE A 237 17.29 -4.00 3.44
N LEU A 238 16.46 -5.02 3.60
CA LEU A 238 16.00 -5.54 4.89
C LEU A 238 16.41 -7.00 5.02
N TYR A 239 17.10 -7.32 6.10
CA TYR A 239 17.43 -8.69 6.49
C TYR A 239 16.75 -9.02 7.80
N ARG A 240 16.17 -10.21 7.89
CA ARG A 240 15.59 -10.76 9.11
C ARG A 240 15.95 -12.23 9.27
N ALA A 241 16.12 -12.67 10.51
CA ALA A 241 16.25 -14.08 10.86
C ALA A 241 15.16 -14.43 11.86
N GLY A 242 14.42 -15.49 11.57
CA GLY A 242 13.21 -15.87 12.30
C GLY A 242 13.33 -17.19 13.02
N TYR A 243 12.56 -17.33 14.09
CA TYR A 243 12.25 -18.60 14.72
C TYR A 243 10.72 -18.76 14.78
N THR A 244 10.24 -19.89 14.27
CA THR A 244 8.81 -20.26 14.24
C THR A 244 8.59 -21.57 14.96
N ASP A 245 7.65 -21.59 15.91
CA ASP A 245 7.04 -22.81 16.45
C ASP A 245 5.66 -22.94 15.82
N ILE A 246 5.38 -24.07 15.18
CA ILE A 246 4.13 -24.31 14.46
C ILE A 246 3.55 -25.68 14.78
N ARG A 247 2.26 -25.71 15.09
CA ARG A 247 1.45 -26.92 15.23
C ARG A 247 0.40 -26.97 14.13
N TYR A 248 0.25 -28.14 13.53
CA TYR A 248 -0.65 -28.36 12.42
C TYR A 248 -2.00 -28.93 12.89
N HIS A 249 -3.05 -28.72 12.10
CA HIS A 249 -4.34 -29.37 12.33
C HIS A 249 -4.27 -30.87 11.99
N GLU A 250 -3.64 -31.16 10.85
CA GLU A 250 -3.45 -32.52 10.31
C GLU A 250 -1.95 -32.76 10.07
N ALA A 251 -1.55 -34.05 10.01
CA ALA A 251 -0.18 -34.40 9.67
C ALA A 251 0.20 -33.84 8.28
N THR A 252 1.35 -33.22 8.18
CA THR A 252 1.85 -32.68 6.92
C THR A 252 2.36 -33.77 5.98
N ILE A 253 2.63 -33.42 4.72
CA ILE A 253 3.31 -34.31 3.73
C ILE A 253 4.67 -34.83 4.20
N PHE A 254 5.22 -34.26 5.28
CA PHE A 254 6.46 -34.67 5.94
C PHE A 254 6.22 -35.47 7.23
N ASP A 255 4.98 -35.96 7.44
CA ASP A 255 4.55 -36.70 8.63
C ASP A 255 4.73 -35.95 9.95
N LYS A 256 4.61 -34.63 9.93
CA LYS A 256 4.77 -33.77 11.09
C LYS A 256 3.45 -33.15 11.53
N ILE A 257 3.22 -33.11 12.85
CA ILE A 257 2.13 -32.39 13.50
C ILE A 257 2.60 -31.16 14.27
N HIS A 258 3.93 -30.99 14.38
CA HIS A 258 4.60 -29.90 15.06
C HIS A 258 6.00 -29.70 14.44
N ASP A 259 6.42 -28.45 14.25
CA ASP A 259 7.74 -28.09 13.75
C ASP A 259 8.30 -26.87 14.48
N ASN A 260 9.63 -26.87 14.58
CA ASN A 260 10.44 -25.74 15.04
C ASN A 260 11.36 -25.33 13.90
N LEU A 261 11.16 -24.14 13.36
CA LEU A 261 11.79 -23.69 12.13
C LEU A 261 12.63 -22.44 12.39
N PHE A 262 13.85 -22.46 11.93
CA PHE A 262 14.70 -21.29 11.81
C PHE A 262 14.80 -20.92 10.35
N ASP A 263 14.50 -19.67 10.05
CA ASP A 263 14.51 -19.14 8.70
C ASP A 263 15.27 -17.81 8.62
N GLU A 264 15.67 -17.46 7.44
CA GLU A 264 16.11 -16.11 7.13
C GLU A 264 15.41 -15.58 5.88
N ASN A 265 15.33 -14.27 5.82
CA ASN A 265 14.72 -13.54 4.74
C ASN A 265 15.56 -12.30 4.43
N ILE A 266 15.82 -12.08 3.15
CA ILE A 266 16.40 -10.84 2.64
C ILE A 266 15.49 -10.25 1.60
N SER A 267 15.20 -8.95 1.72
CA SER A 267 14.44 -8.23 0.71
C SER A 267 15.14 -6.95 0.27
N GLY A 268 15.00 -6.64 -1.01
CA GLY A 268 15.44 -5.40 -1.62
C GLY A 268 14.24 -4.69 -2.23
N THR A 269 13.97 -3.46 -1.80
CA THR A 269 12.89 -2.62 -2.34
C THR A 269 13.49 -1.41 -3.03
N PHE A 270 13.14 -1.21 -4.29
CA PHE A 270 13.49 -0.05 -5.07
C PHE A 270 12.23 0.72 -5.45
N GLU A 271 12.15 1.98 -5.04
CA GLU A 271 11.11 2.90 -5.42
C GLU A 271 11.68 4.19 -6.00
N ILE A 272 11.09 4.66 -7.09
CA ILE A 272 11.40 5.97 -7.65
C ILE A 272 10.15 6.58 -8.28
N LYS A 273 9.91 7.85 -7.98
CA LYS A 273 8.82 8.65 -8.55
C LYS A 273 9.41 9.88 -9.19
N GLU A 274 9.29 9.96 -10.51
CA GLU A 274 9.87 11.01 -11.33
C GLU A 274 8.85 11.53 -12.36
N LYS A 275 9.24 12.59 -13.06
CA LYS A 275 8.40 13.20 -14.13
C LYS A 275 8.04 12.18 -15.23
N TRP A 276 8.91 11.24 -15.52
CA TRP A 276 8.71 10.21 -16.55
C TRP A 276 7.87 9.03 -16.07
N GLY A 277 7.57 8.94 -14.78
CA GLY A 277 6.76 7.86 -14.22
C GLY A 277 7.20 7.43 -12.85
N SER A 278 6.78 6.22 -12.47
CA SER A 278 7.14 5.58 -11.21
C SER A 278 7.52 4.13 -11.42
N ILE A 279 8.47 3.66 -10.62
CA ILE A 279 8.87 2.26 -10.49
C ILE A 279 8.80 1.94 -9.02
N SER A 280 8.15 0.83 -8.66
CA SER A 280 8.19 0.22 -7.34
C SER A 280 8.40 -1.26 -7.54
N THR A 281 9.52 -1.79 -7.05
CA THR A 281 9.90 -3.20 -7.22
C THR A 281 10.49 -3.71 -5.93
N THR A 282 9.97 -4.84 -5.45
CA THR A 282 10.50 -5.57 -4.29
C THR A 282 10.88 -6.98 -4.71
N MET A 283 12.09 -7.37 -4.40
CA MET A 283 12.59 -8.74 -4.51
C MET A 283 12.84 -9.29 -3.12
N GLU A 284 12.30 -10.46 -2.83
CA GLU A 284 12.40 -11.11 -1.52
C GLU A 284 12.86 -12.55 -1.71
N GLY A 285 13.86 -12.96 -0.94
CA GLY A 285 14.32 -14.33 -0.87
C GLY A 285 14.30 -14.85 0.56
N SER A 286 13.79 -16.05 0.77
CA SER A 286 13.76 -16.71 2.07
C SER A 286 14.12 -18.19 1.96
N HIS A 287 14.64 -18.76 3.04
CA HIS A 287 14.87 -20.19 3.18
C HIS A 287 14.91 -20.60 4.66
N TYR A 288 14.81 -21.91 4.88
CA TYR A 288 14.99 -22.49 6.21
C TYR A 288 16.43 -22.97 6.41
N PHE A 289 17.02 -22.72 7.59
CA PHE A 289 18.39 -23.10 7.89
C PHE A 289 18.63 -24.63 7.92
N HIS A 290 17.59 -25.41 8.19
CA HIS A 290 17.71 -26.86 8.22
C HIS A 290 17.73 -27.52 6.84
N ASP A 291 17.20 -26.83 5.80
CA ASP A 291 17.17 -27.31 4.41
C ASP A 291 17.05 -26.13 3.44
N PHE A 292 18.18 -25.74 2.84
CA PHE A 292 18.23 -24.64 1.86
C PHE A 292 17.41 -24.90 0.58
N LYS A 293 16.99 -26.15 0.33
CA LYS A 293 16.08 -26.45 -0.78
C LYS A 293 14.66 -25.96 -0.49
N LYS A 294 14.32 -25.77 0.78
CA LYS A 294 13.07 -25.19 1.23
C LYS A 294 13.19 -23.67 1.22
N ASN A 295 12.94 -23.09 0.05
CA ASN A 295 13.13 -21.67 -0.21
C ASN A 295 11.98 -21.05 -0.98
N ARG A 296 11.88 -19.75 -0.89
CA ARG A 296 10.92 -18.93 -1.66
C ARG A 296 11.66 -17.74 -2.26
N LEU A 297 11.35 -17.44 -3.51
CA LEU A 297 11.78 -16.23 -4.17
C LEU A 297 10.57 -15.52 -4.72
N ARG A 298 10.37 -14.27 -4.32
CA ARG A 298 9.26 -13.43 -4.78
C ARG A 298 9.78 -12.17 -5.42
N LEU A 299 9.21 -11.80 -6.54
CA LEU A 299 9.40 -10.52 -7.21
C LEU A 299 8.04 -9.87 -7.40
N HIS A 300 7.87 -8.68 -6.85
CA HIS A 300 6.70 -7.84 -7.07
C HIS A 300 7.14 -6.54 -7.73
N SER A 301 6.44 -6.12 -8.78
CA SER A 301 6.80 -4.90 -9.50
C SER A 301 5.58 -4.15 -10.01
N ASN A 302 5.59 -2.84 -9.79
CA ASN A 302 4.65 -1.87 -10.36
C ASN A 302 5.46 -0.80 -11.10
N ILE A 303 5.26 -0.70 -12.41
CA ILE A 303 5.99 0.23 -13.27
C ILE A 303 4.99 1.02 -14.10
N ASN A 304 5.03 2.34 -13.99
CA ASN A 304 4.22 3.26 -14.78
C ASN A 304 5.15 4.23 -15.49
N LEU A 305 5.30 4.10 -16.80
CA LEU A 305 6.23 4.89 -17.60
C LEU A 305 5.48 5.77 -18.60
N ARG A 306 5.90 7.01 -18.72
CA ARG A 306 5.51 7.93 -19.81
C ARG A 306 6.65 7.94 -20.82
N ILE A 307 6.53 7.14 -21.89
CA ILE A 307 7.61 6.91 -22.84
C ILE A 307 7.78 8.12 -23.77
N PHE A 308 6.67 8.60 -24.34
CA PHE A 308 6.64 9.82 -25.14
C PHE A 308 5.30 10.52 -24.97
N GLU A 309 5.10 11.62 -25.65
CA GLU A 309 3.90 12.45 -25.58
C GLU A 309 2.62 11.63 -25.83
N GLY A 310 1.73 11.67 -24.86
CA GLY A 310 0.46 10.95 -24.91
C GLY A 310 0.56 9.43 -24.70
N PHE A 311 1.76 8.82 -24.70
CA PHE A 311 1.94 7.38 -24.59
C PHE A 311 2.51 6.97 -23.24
N SER A 312 1.78 6.10 -22.55
CA SER A 312 2.21 5.51 -21.28
C SER A 312 2.11 3.99 -21.30
N LEU A 313 3.02 3.36 -20.56
CA LEU A 313 3.11 1.94 -20.32
C LEU A 313 2.90 1.68 -18.84
N ASN A 314 2.01 0.74 -18.50
CA ASN A 314 1.79 0.26 -17.15
C ASN A 314 2.12 -1.24 -17.12
N LEU A 315 3.02 -1.61 -16.23
CA LEU A 315 3.38 -3.00 -15.96
C LEU A 315 3.10 -3.29 -14.49
N HIS A 316 2.35 -4.34 -14.24
CA HIS A 316 2.14 -4.86 -12.90
C HIS A 316 2.42 -6.35 -12.92
N GLY A 317 3.27 -6.83 -12.03
CA GLY A 317 3.66 -8.22 -12.00
C GLY A 317 3.99 -8.73 -10.60
N ASN A 318 3.63 -9.97 -10.37
CA ASN A 318 4.06 -10.77 -9.22
C ASN A 318 4.52 -12.13 -9.73
N VAL A 319 5.72 -12.53 -9.34
CA VAL A 319 6.29 -13.83 -9.65
C VAL A 319 6.82 -14.44 -8.37
N THR A 320 6.34 -15.62 -8.01
CA THR A 320 6.79 -16.34 -6.82
C THR A 320 7.20 -17.75 -7.21
N ARG A 321 8.43 -18.13 -6.88
CA ARG A 321 8.90 -19.50 -6.86
C ARG A 321 8.77 -20.04 -5.46
N ILE A 322 8.12 -21.21 -5.29
CA ILE A 322 7.67 -21.74 -4.02
C ILE A 322 8.21 -23.15 -3.84
N HIS A 323 9.09 -23.35 -2.86
CA HIS A 323 9.62 -24.65 -2.46
C HIS A 323 9.57 -24.86 -0.95
N ASP A 324 8.82 -24.02 -0.23
CA ASP A 324 8.81 -23.94 1.23
C ASP A 324 7.42 -24.24 1.85
N GLN A 325 6.52 -24.91 1.11
CA GLN A 325 5.21 -25.33 1.63
C GLN A 325 5.37 -26.51 2.59
N LEU A 326 5.64 -26.24 3.86
CA LEU A 326 5.84 -27.24 4.91
C LEU A 326 4.53 -27.68 5.57
N SER A 327 3.48 -26.86 5.47
CA SER A 327 2.18 -27.05 6.15
C SER A 327 1.18 -27.89 5.35
N LEU A 328 1.48 -28.27 4.12
CA LEU A 328 0.54 -29.02 3.29
C LEU A 328 0.12 -30.33 3.99
N PRO A 329 -1.19 -30.62 4.11
CA PRO A 329 -1.70 -31.86 4.67
C PRO A 329 -1.23 -33.09 3.86
N ARG A 330 -1.00 -34.20 4.53
CA ARG A 330 -0.56 -35.46 3.89
C ARG A 330 -1.65 -36.08 3.04
N GLU A 331 -2.91 -35.95 3.45
CA GLU A 331 -4.03 -36.48 2.69
C GLU A 331 -4.28 -35.57 1.46
N ASP A 332 -4.50 -36.22 0.31
CA ASP A 332 -4.85 -35.51 -0.90
C ASP A 332 -6.17 -34.74 -0.73
N ALA A 333 -6.26 -33.59 -1.34
CA ALA A 333 -7.48 -32.81 -1.32
C ALA A 333 -8.57 -33.50 -2.14
N THR A 334 -9.77 -33.56 -1.60
CA THR A 334 -10.95 -34.03 -2.34
C THR A 334 -11.30 -33.05 -3.46
N GLU A 335 -12.02 -33.50 -4.49
CA GLU A 335 -12.50 -32.62 -5.57
C GLU A 335 -13.31 -31.44 -5.00
N GLU A 336 -14.10 -31.69 -3.98
CA GLU A 336 -14.89 -30.68 -3.29
C GLU A 336 -14.01 -29.61 -2.60
N GLU A 337 -12.96 -30.04 -1.90
CA GLU A 337 -12.02 -29.13 -1.23
C GLU A 337 -11.21 -28.30 -2.22
N ILE A 338 -10.89 -28.85 -3.38
CA ILE A 338 -10.22 -28.15 -4.48
C ILE A 338 -11.15 -27.08 -5.06
N LEU A 339 -12.36 -27.44 -5.42
CA LEU A 339 -13.34 -26.55 -6.05
C LEU A 339 -13.75 -25.40 -5.11
N LEU A 340 -13.84 -25.67 -3.81
CA LEU A 340 -14.23 -24.68 -2.80
C LEU A 340 -13.05 -23.98 -2.12
N HIS A 341 -11.84 -24.15 -2.62
CA HIS A 341 -10.62 -23.55 -2.06
C HIS A 341 -10.49 -23.74 -0.52
N LYS A 342 -10.88 -24.91 0.01
CA LYS A 342 -10.89 -25.19 1.45
C LYS A 342 -9.52 -25.35 2.06
N ARG A 343 -8.52 -25.71 1.27
CA ARG A 343 -7.14 -25.93 1.73
C ARG A 343 -6.10 -25.45 0.70
N GLU A 344 -4.92 -25.17 1.19
CA GLU A 344 -3.76 -24.85 0.37
C GLU A 344 -3.32 -26.07 -0.45
N LEU A 345 -3.07 -25.86 -1.75
CA LEU A 345 -2.60 -26.89 -2.65
C LEU A 345 -1.10 -26.74 -2.93
N ALA A 346 -0.46 -27.87 -3.26
CA ALA A 346 0.95 -27.86 -3.65
C ALA A 346 1.15 -27.07 -4.94
N THR A 347 2.02 -26.06 -4.89
CA THR A 347 2.42 -25.29 -6.07
C THR A 347 3.92 -25.00 -6.02
N GLN A 348 4.55 -24.96 -7.19
CA GLN A 348 5.99 -24.66 -7.31
C GLN A 348 6.24 -23.23 -7.74
N PHE A 349 5.27 -22.61 -8.37
CA PHE A 349 5.34 -21.22 -8.80
C PHE A 349 3.93 -20.62 -8.90
N ASP A 350 3.89 -19.33 -8.70
CA ASP A 350 2.74 -18.48 -8.95
C ASP A 350 3.22 -17.25 -9.71
N TYR A 351 2.50 -16.84 -10.74
CA TYR A 351 2.81 -15.61 -11.46
C TYR A 351 1.56 -14.90 -11.94
N TYR A 352 1.63 -13.60 -11.85
CA TYR A 352 0.66 -12.69 -12.42
C TYR A 352 1.39 -11.60 -13.17
N LEU A 353 1.01 -11.30 -14.40
CA LEU A 353 1.57 -10.23 -15.21
C LEU A 353 0.45 -9.50 -15.94
N SER A 354 0.39 -8.19 -15.75
CA SER A 354 -0.51 -7.30 -16.48
C SER A 354 0.32 -6.24 -17.21
N ILE A 355 0.05 -6.06 -18.49
CA ILE A 355 0.70 -5.06 -19.35
C ILE A 355 -0.39 -4.20 -19.96
N GLY A 356 -0.35 -2.90 -19.70
CA GLY A 356 -1.30 -1.94 -20.22
C GLY A 356 -0.61 -0.81 -20.99
N PHE A 357 -1.17 -0.46 -22.13
CA PHE A 357 -0.75 0.69 -22.92
C PHE A 357 -1.87 1.70 -22.95
N ARG A 358 -1.53 2.98 -22.81
CA ARG A 358 -2.46 4.08 -23.01
C ARG A 358 -1.85 5.08 -23.97
N TYR A 359 -2.56 5.35 -25.06
CA TYR A 359 -2.19 6.41 -25.98
C TYR A 359 -3.33 7.43 -26.06
N THR A 360 -3.02 8.66 -25.68
CA THR A 360 -3.97 9.78 -25.63
C THR A 360 -3.51 10.82 -26.62
N PHE A 361 -4.36 11.14 -27.59
CA PHE A 361 -4.10 12.14 -28.65
C PHE A 361 -5.31 13.08 -28.78
N GLY A 362 -5.17 14.16 -29.52
CA GLY A 362 -6.21 15.18 -29.72
C GLY A 362 -5.90 16.48 -28.99
N SER A 363 -6.93 17.29 -28.69
CA SER A 363 -6.75 18.60 -28.08
C SER A 363 -6.02 18.53 -26.73
N ILE A 364 -5.01 19.38 -26.57
CA ILE A 364 -4.24 19.57 -25.31
C ILE A 364 -4.84 20.68 -24.43
N PHE A 365 -5.78 21.46 -24.95
CA PHE A 365 -6.37 22.64 -24.29
C PHE A 365 -7.77 22.37 -23.70
N SER A 366 -8.20 21.12 -23.58
CA SER A 366 -9.51 20.80 -23.01
C SER A 366 -9.50 20.96 -21.50
N ASN A 367 -9.99 22.10 -21.00
CA ASN A 367 -10.10 22.41 -19.57
C ASN A 367 -11.56 22.33 -19.06
N VAL A 368 -12.51 21.95 -19.93
CA VAL A 368 -13.93 21.95 -19.59
C VAL A 368 -14.26 20.70 -18.77
N VAL A 369 -14.83 20.90 -17.59
CA VAL A 369 -15.45 19.84 -16.78
C VAL A 369 -16.93 19.82 -17.07
N ASN A 370 -17.45 18.69 -17.54
CA ASN A 370 -18.88 18.51 -17.79
C ASN A 370 -19.37 17.22 -17.10
N PRO A 371 -19.96 17.33 -15.90
CA PRO A 371 -20.40 16.18 -15.13
C PRO A 371 -21.81 15.65 -15.54
N ARG A 372 -22.36 16.14 -16.66
CA ARG A 372 -23.69 15.71 -17.13
C ARG A 372 -23.66 14.24 -17.52
N PHE A 373 -24.69 13.51 -17.17
CA PHE A 373 -24.86 12.05 -17.31
C PHE A 373 -23.87 11.21 -16.50
N GLY A 374 -23.16 11.81 -15.54
CA GLY A 374 -22.13 11.13 -14.74
C GLY A 374 -20.84 10.89 -15.51
N ASN A 375 -19.79 10.53 -14.78
CA ASN A 375 -18.56 9.93 -15.33
C ASN A 375 -18.57 8.48 -14.84
N ASP A 376 -19.09 7.57 -15.63
CA ASP A 376 -19.02 6.13 -15.39
C ASP A 376 -17.59 5.60 -15.52
#